data_3cd13c163521db7d2b86c63430483169
#
_entry.id   3cd13c163521db7d2b86c63430483169
#
_cell.length_a   1.000
_cell.length_b   1.000
_cell.length_c   1.000
_cell.angle_alpha   90.00
_cell.angle_beta   90.00
_cell.angle_gamma   90.00
#
_symmetry.space_group_name_H-M   'P 1'
#
loop_
_entity.id
_entity.type
_entity.pdbx_description
1 polymer ?
#
loop_
_entity_poly.entity_id
_entity_poly.type
_entity_poly.pdbx_seq_one_letter_code
_entity_poly.pdbx_strand_id
1 'polypeptide(L)'
;MSPITPGRLRRLRDTWYLFTVLNAFSFSLLSGSVITLFALSLGASGIAVGALNAFGFATFFFMPLGRILISRIRIVDAFGWGWVLRYVFMLPVLAAPFLADRGRADAALFLVLAATAGFNVFRGIGLIGNNPVLALLGGDRDRGAFLSNVQIINSLVSIATYLAVALLLGRSASPARYALFLGAGIAAGLVGCLLLFRIPEPEEYRPARTSSWPAAIREAVRSKPIRDYFLLFAVVSFVAGTARTFPVVYPRAVYAAGDGAVMLYTLVSRLGAVAMG
;
A
#
# COMPACT_ATOMS: atom_id res chain seq x y z
N MET A 1 18.94 16.63 20.40
CA MET A 1 17.86 15.88 21.09
C MET A 1 18.42 15.14 22.28
N SER A 2 17.74 15.13 23.43
CA SER A 2 18.08 14.19 24.49
C SER A 2 17.88 12.76 23.98
N PRO A 3 18.79 11.83 24.29
CA PRO A 3 18.70 10.45 23.82
C PRO A 3 17.37 9.81 24.27
N ILE A 4 16.71 9.11 23.35
CA ILE A 4 15.46 8.43 23.65
C ILE A 4 15.75 7.35 24.71
N THR A 5 15.09 7.45 25.86
CA THR A 5 15.27 6.45 26.93
C THR A 5 14.81 5.06 26.46
N PRO A 6 15.44 3.96 26.93
CA PRO A 6 15.08 2.60 26.51
C PRO A 6 13.59 2.28 26.69
N GLY A 7 12.99 2.71 27.79
CA GLY A 7 11.57 2.50 28.06
C GLY A 7 10.65 3.26 27.08
N ARG A 8 11.04 4.46 26.65
CA ARG A 8 10.33 5.25 25.64
C ARG A 8 10.46 4.60 24.26
N LEU A 9 11.66 4.12 23.91
CA LEU A 9 11.89 3.45 22.63
C LEU A 9 11.04 2.18 22.51
N ARG A 10 10.93 1.38 23.56
CA ARG A 10 10.06 0.20 23.60
C ARG A 10 8.60 0.56 23.30
N ARG A 11 8.04 1.56 23.99
CA ARG A 11 6.66 2.03 23.75
C ARG A 11 6.43 2.52 22.32
N LEU A 12 7.43 3.17 21.73
CA LEU A 12 7.36 3.63 20.33
C LEU A 12 7.39 2.44 19.37
N ARG A 13 8.20 1.40 19.63
CA ARG A 13 8.20 0.14 18.87
C ARG A 13 6.85 -0.57 18.97
N ASP A 14 6.25 -0.65 20.16
CA ASP A 14 4.93 -1.25 20.36
C ASP A 14 3.85 -0.48 19.58
N THR A 15 3.91 0.86 19.58
CA THR A 15 3.03 1.72 18.76
C THR A 15 3.20 1.43 17.28
N TRP A 16 4.44 1.26 16.82
CA TRP A 16 4.73 0.92 15.43
C TRP A 16 4.24 -0.48 15.05
N TYR A 17 4.39 -1.47 15.92
CA TYR A 17 3.87 -2.81 15.68
C TYR A 17 2.34 -2.81 15.54
N LEU A 18 1.64 -2.07 16.40
CA LEU A 18 0.19 -1.91 16.28
C LEU A 18 -0.20 -1.20 14.97
N PHE A 19 0.52 -0.13 14.61
CA PHE A 19 0.37 0.51 13.29
C PHE A 19 0.59 -0.51 12.17
N THR A 20 1.62 -1.34 12.24
CA THR A 20 1.94 -2.36 11.22
C THR A 20 0.79 -3.35 11.08
N VAL A 21 0.19 -3.82 12.17
CA VAL A 21 -0.99 -4.70 12.14
C VAL A 21 -2.14 -4.06 11.39
N LEU A 22 -2.55 -2.84 11.79
CA LEU A 22 -3.66 -2.12 11.18
C LEU A 22 -3.40 -1.77 9.71
N ASN A 23 -2.16 -1.37 9.40
CA ASN A 23 -1.75 -1.04 8.04
C ASN A 23 -1.67 -2.28 7.13
N ALA A 24 -1.16 -3.41 7.62
CA ALA A 24 -1.09 -4.66 6.87
C ALA A 24 -2.50 -5.20 6.57
N PHE A 25 -3.39 -5.21 7.55
CA PHE A 25 -4.80 -5.55 7.39
C PHE A 25 -5.46 -4.65 6.33
N SER A 26 -5.36 -3.35 6.51
CA SER A 26 -5.90 -2.36 5.60
C SER A 26 -5.36 -2.53 4.18
N PHE A 27 -4.03 -2.63 4.03
CA PHE A 27 -3.40 -2.72 2.72
C PHE A 27 -3.76 -4.03 1.99
N SER A 28 -3.93 -5.13 2.72
CA SER A 28 -4.37 -6.41 2.15
C SER A 28 -5.79 -6.34 1.57
N LEU A 29 -6.66 -5.51 2.15
CA LEU A 29 -8.02 -5.32 1.66
C LEU A 29 -8.12 -4.29 0.53
N LEU A 30 -7.30 -3.22 0.58
CA LEU A 30 -7.40 -2.09 -0.35
C LEU A 30 -6.50 -2.21 -1.57
N SER A 31 -5.66 -3.24 -1.66
CA SER A 31 -4.73 -3.41 -2.77
C SER A 31 -4.69 -4.87 -3.26
N GLY A 32 -4.06 -5.08 -4.41
CA GLY A 32 -3.85 -6.43 -4.96
C GLY A 32 -5.15 -7.14 -5.32
N SER A 33 -5.32 -8.38 -4.83
CA SER A 33 -6.36 -9.28 -5.28
C SER A 33 -7.78 -8.84 -4.93
N VAL A 34 -8.00 -8.25 -3.75
CA VAL A 34 -9.35 -7.85 -3.29
C VAL A 34 -9.92 -6.74 -4.18
N ILE A 35 -9.16 -5.66 -4.38
CA ILE A 35 -9.61 -4.56 -5.24
C ILE A 35 -9.73 -4.98 -6.71
N THR A 36 -8.89 -5.91 -7.18
CA THR A 36 -8.96 -6.47 -8.52
C THR A 36 -10.23 -7.30 -8.70
N LEU A 37 -10.56 -8.18 -7.75
CA LEU A 37 -11.79 -8.98 -7.79
C LEU A 37 -13.03 -8.07 -7.70
N PHE A 38 -12.98 -7.03 -6.88
CA PHE A 38 -14.04 -6.04 -6.82
C PHE A 38 -14.26 -5.35 -8.17
N ALA A 39 -13.20 -4.89 -8.83
CA ALA A 39 -13.31 -4.29 -10.16
C ALA A 39 -13.86 -5.28 -11.19
N LEU A 40 -13.42 -6.54 -11.14
CA LEU A 40 -13.95 -7.61 -12.01
C LEU A 40 -15.44 -7.89 -11.76
N SER A 41 -15.90 -7.79 -10.50
CA SER A 41 -17.33 -7.93 -10.17
C SER A 41 -18.20 -6.80 -10.72
N LEU A 42 -17.57 -5.64 -11.02
CA LEU A 42 -18.19 -4.49 -11.68
C LEU A 42 -18.05 -4.50 -13.22
N GLY A 43 -17.50 -5.59 -13.78
CA GLY A 43 -17.31 -5.73 -15.23
C GLY A 43 -16.01 -5.13 -15.78
N ALA A 44 -14.97 -4.96 -14.94
CA ALA A 44 -13.69 -4.43 -15.38
C ALA A 44 -13.08 -5.27 -16.52
N SER A 45 -12.62 -4.58 -17.58
CA SER A 45 -11.83 -5.19 -18.66
C SER A 45 -10.41 -5.52 -18.21
N GLY A 46 -9.69 -6.33 -18.98
CA GLY A 46 -8.27 -6.61 -18.73
C GLY A 46 -7.40 -5.34 -18.69
N ILE A 47 -7.74 -4.31 -19.47
CA ILE A 47 -7.04 -3.00 -19.45
C ILE A 47 -7.27 -2.31 -18.12
N ALA A 48 -8.49 -2.28 -17.59
CA ALA A 48 -8.82 -1.67 -16.31
C ALA A 48 -8.09 -2.38 -15.15
N VAL A 49 -8.02 -3.71 -15.18
CA VAL A 49 -7.25 -4.50 -14.22
C VAL A 49 -5.75 -4.21 -14.32
N GLY A 50 -5.24 -4.11 -15.55
CA GLY A 50 -3.85 -3.71 -15.79
C GLY A 50 -3.54 -2.34 -15.19
N ALA A 51 -4.43 -1.36 -15.38
CA ALA A 51 -4.30 -0.02 -14.81
C ALA A 51 -4.29 -0.02 -13.27
N LEU A 52 -5.20 -0.78 -12.63
CA LEU A 52 -5.21 -0.93 -11.16
C LEU A 52 -3.87 -1.43 -10.60
N ASN A 53 -3.27 -2.41 -11.27
CA ASN A 53 -1.98 -2.95 -10.85
C ASN A 53 -0.82 -1.97 -11.15
N ALA A 54 -0.88 -1.25 -12.29
CA ALA A 54 0.10 -0.24 -12.65
C ALA A 54 0.15 0.91 -11.63
N PHE A 55 -0.98 1.33 -11.04
CA PHE A 55 -1.00 2.36 -10.00
C PHE A 55 -0.16 1.99 -8.77
N GLY A 56 -0.06 0.70 -8.42
CA GLY A 56 0.80 0.24 -7.34
C GLY A 56 2.28 0.57 -7.57
N PHE A 57 2.74 0.47 -8.81
CA PHE A 57 4.11 0.83 -9.20
C PHE A 57 4.27 2.34 -9.41
N ALA A 58 3.24 3.01 -9.93
CA ALA A 58 3.23 4.46 -10.10
C ALA A 58 3.43 5.22 -8.78
N THR A 59 3.17 4.59 -7.63
CA THR A 59 3.47 5.13 -6.29
C THR A 59 4.87 5.74 -6.20
N PHE A 60 5.88 5.08 -6.75
CA PHE A 60 7.28 5.52 -6.65
C PHE A 60 7.56 6.81 -7.42
N PHE A 61 6.80 7.13 -8.46
CA PHE A 61 6.92 8.41 -9.19
C PHE A 61 6.49 9.61 -8.35
N PHE A 62 5.72 9.41 -7.29
CA PHE A 62 5.25 10.47 -6.40
C PHE A 62 6.13 10.66 -5.15
N MET A 63 7.08 9.76 -4.87
CA MET A 63 8.01 9.90 -3.75
C MET A 63 8.81 11.23 -3.77
N PRO A 64 9.29 11.73 -4.91
CA PRO A 64 9.98 13.00 -4.96
C PRO A 64 9.13 14.19 -4.50
N LEU A 65 7.80 14.16 -4.69
CA LEU A 65 6.91 15.17 -4.10
C LEU A 65 6.94 15.12 -2.57
N GLY A 66 6.98 13.92 -2.00
CA GLY A 66 7.17 13.72 -0.57
C GLY A 66 8.49 14.32 -0.07
N ARG A 67 9.60 14.17 -0.83
CA ARG A 67 10.89 14.76 -0.48
C ARG A 67 10.84 16.29 -0.42
N ILE A 68 10.13 16.93 -1.34
CA ILE A 68 9.92 18.38 -1.29
C ILE A 68 9.09 18.74 -0.05
N LEU A 69 8.07 17.96 0.26
CA LEU A 69 7.21 18.22 1.38
C LEU A 69 7.95 18.14 2.71
N ILE A 70 8.77 17.11 2.95
CA ILE A 70 9.55 16.95 4.19
C ILE A 70 10.68 17.98 4.37
N SER A 71 11.06 18.72 3.32
CA SER A 71 11.95 19.87 3.46
C SER A 71 11.26 21.09 4.08
N ARG A 72 9.93 21.12 4.11
CA ARG A 72 9.10 22.24 4.57
C ARG A 72 8.32 21.94 5.84
N ILE A 73 7.85 20.70 6.00
CA ILE A 73 7.10 20.24 7.19
C ILE A 73 7.84 19.09 7.86
N ARG A 74 7.36 18.65 9.03
CA ARG A 74 7.94 17.51 9.75
C ARG A 74 7.78 16.23 8.94
N ILE A 75 8.80 15.35 8.99
CA ILE A 75 8.80 14.05 8.28
C ILE A 75 7.60 13.20 8.72
N VAL A 76 7.33 13.16 10.04
CA VAL A 76 6.22 12.41 10.61
C VAL A 76 4.87 12.98 10.15
N ASP A 77 4.74 14.29 10.03
CA ASP A 77 3.52 14.93 9.55
C ASP A 77 3.29 14.63 8.06
N ALA A 78 4.34 14.72 7.23
CA ALA A 78 4.25 14.37 5.82
C ALA A 78 3.86 12.89 5.63
N PHE A 79 4.43 12.01 6.43
CA PHE A 79 4.10 10.58 6.45
C PHE A 79 2.66 10.35 6.90
N GLY A 80 2.27 10.90 8.06
CA GLY A 80 0.93 10.76 8.63
C GLY A 80 -0.15 11.30 7.71
N TRP A 81 -0.01 12.52 7.19
CA TRP A 81 -0.96 13.10 6.26
C TRP A 81 -1.01 12.39 4.91
N GLY A 82 0.12 11.93 4.39
CA GLY A 82 0.13 11.07 3.20
C GLY A 82 -0.68 9.79 3.41
N TRP A 83 -0.58 9.20 4.61
CA TRP A 83 -1.38 8.02 4.97
C TRP A 83 -2.85 8.33 5.19
N VAL A 84 -3.21 9.43 5.84
CA VAL A 84 -4.62 9.86 6.00
C VAL A 84 -5.25 10.13 4.63
N LEU A 85 -4.60 10.95 3.81
CA LEU A 85 -5.14 11.34 2.51
C LEU A 85 -5.36 10.14 1.57
N ARG A 86 -4.48 9.13 1.59
CA ARG A 86 -4.70 7.94 0.76
C ARG A 86 -6.01 7.21 1.14
N TYR A 87 -6.38 7.17 2.42
CA TYR A 87 -7.64 6.57 2.85
C TYR A 87 -8.83 7.46 2.55
N VAL A 88 -8.71 8.77 2.70
CA VAL A 88 -9.75 9.73 2.33
C VAL A 88 -10.06 9.60 0.83
N PHE A 89 -9.04 9.51 -0.01
CA PHE A 89 -9.21 9.29 -1.46
C PHE A 89 -9.77 7.91 -1.81
N MET A 90 -9.68 6.94 -0.90
CA MET A 90 -10.28 5.62 -1.09
C MET A 90 -11.76 5.57 -0.65
N LEU A 91 -12.24 6.49 0.19
CA LEU A 91 -13.64 6.50 0.66
C LEU A 91 -14.69 6.44 -0.47
N PRO A 92 -14.54 7.16 -1.59
CA PRO A 92 -15.53 7.13 -2.66
C PRO A 92 -15.78 5.72 -3.22
N VAL A 93 -14.83 4.80 -3.10
CA VAL A 93 -14.98 3.42 -3.59
C VAL A 93 -16.20 2.71 -2.98
N LEU A 94 -16.60 3.12 -1.78
CA LEU A 94 -17.76 2.55 -1.07
C LEU A 94 -19.09 2.89 -1.75
N ALA A 95 -19.13 3.90 -2.60
CA ALA A 95 -20.31 4.25 -3.38
C ALA A 95 -20.41 3.45 -4.70
N ALA A 96 -19.36 2.71 -5.10
CA ALA A 96 -19.35 1.99 -6.37
C ALA A 96 -20.45 0.92 -6.50
N PRO A 97 -20.78 0.09 -5.48
CA PRO A 97 -21.88 -0.84 -5.58
C PRO A 97 -23.22 -0.16 -5.88
N PHE A 98 -23.48 0.96 -5.19
CA PHE A 98 -24.70 1.72 -5.38
C PHE A 98 -24.86 2.33 -6.79
N LEU A 99 -23.73 2.71 -7.41
CA LEU A 99 -23.73 3.15 -8.81
C LEU A 99 -24.00 1.97 -9.74
N ALA A 100 -23.40 0.82 -9.47
CA ALA A 100 -23.58 -0.40 -10.25
C ALA A 100 -25.05 -0.88 -10.19
N ASP A 101 -25.67 -0.90 -9.02
CA ASP A 101 -27.08 -1.29 -8.82
C ASP A 101 -28.06 -0.37 -9.58
N ARG A 102 -27.64 0.87 -9.87
CA ARG A 102 -28.39 1.83 -10.70
C ARG A 102 -28.08 1.71 -12.20
N GLY A 103 -27.42 0.67 -12.63
CA GLY A 103 -27.04 0.48 -14.04
C GLY A 103 -25.88 1.36 -14.53
N ARG A 104 -25.17 2.03 -13.62
CA ARG A 104 -24.04 2.92 -13.93
C ARG A 104 -22.69 2.23 -13.66
N ALA A 105 -22.50 1.04 -14.23
CA ALA A 105 -21.30 0.21 -14.01
C ALA A 105 -20.01 0.93 -14.42
N ASP A 106 -20.03 1.67 -15.54
CA ASP A 106 -18.85 2.43 -16.00
C ASP A 106 -18.46 3.52 -15.01
N ALA A 107 -19.41 4.23 -14.42
CA ALA A 107 -19.16 5.23 -13.40
C ALA A 107 -18.63 4.60 -12.11
N ALA A 108 -19.14 3.42 -11.73
CA ALA A 108 -18.65 2.66 -10.60
C ALA A 108 -17.18 2.23 -10.81
N LEU A 109 -16.87 1.72 -12.00
CA LEU A 109 -15.51 1.32 -12.36
C LEU A 109 -14.53 2.50 -12.39
N PHE A 110 -14.97 3.62 -13.02
CA PHE A 110 -14.18 4.86 -13.00
C PHE A 110 -13.87 5.32 -11.57
N LEU A 111 -14.85 5.25 -10.66
CA LEU A 111 -14.67 5.62 -9.27
C LEU A 111 -13.64 4.74 -8.57
N VAL A 112 -13.67 3.42 -8.81
CA VAL A 112 -12.68 2.47 -8.27
C VAL A 112 -11.28 2.79 -8.80
N LEU A 113 -11.15 3.05 -10.10
CA LEU A 113 -9.86 3.41 -10.72
C LEU A 113 -9.32 4.73 -10.16
N ALA A 114 -10.15 5.77 -10.08
CA ALA A 114 -9.75 7.08 -9.58
C ALA A 114 -9.37 7.04 -8.09
N ALA A 115 -10.17 6.33 -7.28
CA ALA A 115 -9.87 6.15 -5.86
C ALA A 115 -8.56 5.40 -5.64
N THR A 116 -8.33 4.32 -6.40
CA THR A 116 -7.08 3.53 -6.33
C THR A 116 -5.87 4.34 -6.81
N ALA A 117 -6.03 5.15 -7.85
CA ALA A 117 -4.99 6.07 -8.30
C ALA A 117 -4.63 7.09 -7.20
N GLY A 118 -5.62 7.78 -6.63
CA GLY A 118 -5.44 8.71 -5.52
C GLY A 118 -4.78 8.06 -4.31
N PHE A 119 -5.22 6.86 -3.92
CA PHE A 119 -4.60 6.08 -2.85
C PHE A 119 -3.09 5.87 -3.09
N ASN A 120 -2.68 5.53 -4.30
CA ASN A 120 -1.27 5.26 -4.62
C ASN A 120 -0.45 6.56 -4.75
N VAL A 121 -1.04 7.66 -5.21
CA VAL A 121 -0.40 8.98 -5.23
C VAL A 121 -0.02 9.42 -3.81
N PHE A 122 -0.98 9.45 -2.89
CA PHE A 122 -0.73 9.88 -1.51
C PHE A 122 0.13 8.89 -0.73
N ARG A 123 0.02 7.59 -1.04
CA ARG A 123 0.95 6.59 -0.54
C ARG A 123 2.39 6.93 -0.96
N GLY A 124 2.62 7.30 -2.22
CA GLY A 124 3.93 7.68 -2.73
C GLY A 124 4.51 8.90 -2.01
N ILE A 125 3.70 9.94 -1.82
CA ILE A 125 4.10 11.15 -1.11
C ILE A 125 4.49 10.82 0.35
N GLY A 126 3.68 10.05 1.05
CA GLY A 126 3.95 9.71 2.46
C GLY A 126 5.08 8.71 2.66
N LEU A 127 5.32 7.81 1.68
CA LEU A 127 6.29 6.71 1.81
C LEU A 127 7.72 7.19 2.11
N ILE A 128 8.04 8.43 1.75
CA ILE A 128 9.36 9.04 2.02
C ILE A 128 9.68 9.11 3.53
N GLY A 129 8.65 9.22 4.39
CA GLY A 129 8.82 9.24 5.85
C GLY A 129 9.01 7.87 6.48
N ASN A 130 8.72 6.77 5.76
CA ASN A 130 8.77 5.42 6.31
C ASN A 130 10.18 5.01 6.77
N ASN A 131 11.18 5.18 5.90
CA ASN A 131 12.56 4.77 6.20
C ASN A 131 13.20 5.58 7.33
N PRO A 132 13.07 6.92 7.40
CA PRO A 132 13.52 7.70 8.55
C PRO A 132 12.92 7.22 9.88
N VAL A 133 11.63 6.95 9.91
CA VAL A 133 10.95 6.44 11.11
C VAL A 133 11.44 5.04 11.49
N LEU A 134 11.59 4.13 10.52
CA LEU A 134 12.15 2.80 10.76
C LEU A 134 13.59 2.87 11.28
N ALA A 135 14.40 3.80 10.79
CA ALA A 135 15.76 4.00 11.26
C ALA A 135 15.79 4.50 12.70
N LEU A 136 14.94 5.48 13.04
CA LEU A 136 14.78 5.99 14.41
C LEU A 136 14.38 4.89 15.39
N LEU A 137 13.40 4.07 15.03
CA LEU A 137 12.85 3.02 15.89
C LEU A 137 13.75 1.77 15.97
N GLY A 138 14.46 1.45 14.89
CA GLY A 138 15.39 0.33 14.83
C GLY A 138 16.60 0.53 15.73
N GLY A 139 17.13 1.76 15.78
CA GLY A 139 18.41 2.04 16.42
C GLY A 139 19.57 1.26 15.76
N ASP A 140 20.80 1.46 16.23
CA ASP A 140 21.96 0.85 15.59
C ASP A 140 22.15 -0.64 15.92
N ARG A 141 21.83 -1.05 17.15
CA ARG A 141 22.10 -2.42 17.63
C ARG A 141 21.03 -3.44 17.23
N ASP A 142 19.74 -3.06 17.28
CA ASP A 142 18.61 -3.99 17.14
C ASP A 142 17.86 -3.82 15.83
N ARG A 143 18.40 -3.04 14.88
CA ARG A 143 17.70 -2.68 13.63
C ARG A 143 17.25 -3.91 12.85
N GLY A 144 18.11 -4.91 12.72
CA GLY A 144 17.78 -6.13 12.00
C GLY A 144 16.61 -6.89 12.61
N ALA A 145 16.66 -7.12 13.94
CA ALA A 145 15.60 -7.79 14.67
C ALA A 145 14.29 -7.01 14.63
N PHE A 146 14.34 -5.68 14.77
CA PHE A 146 13.15 -4.82 14.66
C PHE A 146 12.49 -4.91 13.28
N LEU A 147 13.27 -4.79 12.19
CA LEU A 147 12.77 -4.89 10.83
C LEU A 147 12.22 -6.28 10.50
N SER A 148 12.88 -7.34 10.99
CA SER A 148 12.40 -8.72 10.87
C SER A 148 11.04 -8.88 11.54
N ASN A 149 10.87 -8.38 12.79
CA ASN A 149 9.60 -8.43 13.50
C ASN A 149 8.50 -7.67 12.75
N VAL A 150 8.78 -6.48 12.21
CA VAL A 150 7.84 -5.71 11.38
C VAL A 150 7.40 -6.53 10.15
N GLN A 151 8.34 -7.21 9.49
CA GLN A 151 8.05 -8.03 8.32
C GLN A 151 7.23 -9.29 8.68
N ILE A 152 7.56 -9.96 9.80
CA ILE A 152 6.81 -11.11 10.31
C ILE A 152 5.36 -10.71 10.61
N ILE A 153 5.15 -9.62 11.36
CA ILE A 153 3.82 -9.10 11.68
C ILE A 153 3.04 -8.80 10.39
N ASN A 154 3.65 -8.09 9.45
CA ASN A 154 3.03 -7.75 8.16
C ASN A 154 2.60 -9.01 7.40
N SER A 155 3.46 -10.04 7.36
CA SER A 155 3.19 -11.29 6.66
C SER A 155 2.07 -12.09 7.34
N LEU A 156 2.12 -12.25 8.66
CA LEU A 156 1.11 -12.99 9.41
C LEU A 156 -0.28 -12.34 9.30
N VAL A 157 -0.35 -11.01 9.45
CA VAL A 157 -1.61 -10.27 9.33
C VAL A 157 -2.15 -10.37 7.89
N SER A 158 -1.30 -10.25 6.88
CA SER A 158 -1.71 -10.39 5.48
C SER A 158 -2.25 -11.79 5.18
N ILE A 159 -1.58 -12.85 5.66
CA ILE A 159 -2.00 -14.24 5.50
C ILE A 159 -3.37 -14.45 6.19
N ALA A 160 -3.52 -14.02 7.44
CA ALA A 160 -4.77 -14.14 8.17
C ALA A 160 -5.91 -13.37 7.47
N THR A 161 -5.62 -12.17 6.96
CA THR A 161 -6.59 -11.36 6.23
C THR A 161 -7.04 -12.04 4.94
N TYR A 162 -6.11 -12.54 4.13
CA TYR A 162 -6.45 -13.23 2.88
C TYR A 162 -7.23 -14.51 3.12
N LEU A 163 -6.88 -15.27 4.17
CA LEU A 163 -7.63 -16.45 4.57
C LEU A 163 -9.06 -16.09 4.97
N ALA A 164 -9.24 -15.07 5.81
CA ALA A 164 -10.56 -14.61 6.23
C ALA A 164 -11.39 -14.14 5.02
N VAL A 165 -10.80 -13.37 4.12
CA VAL A 165 -11.46 -12.92 2.89
C VAL A 165 -11.84 -14.11 1.99
N ALA A 166 -10.94 -15.09 1.82
CA ALA A 166 -11.21 -16.30 1.02
C ALA A 166 -12.42 -17.07 1.53
N LEU A 167 -12.51 -17.24 2.84
CA LEU A 167 -13.62 -17.96 3.49
C LEU A 167 -14.94 -17.18 3.41
N LEU A 168 -14.87 -15.85 3.53
CA LEU A 168 -16.05 -14.98 3.58
C LEU A 168 -16.58 -14.58 2.20
N LEU A 169 -15.77 -14.53 1.14
CA LEU A 169 -16.23 -14.20 -0.21
C LEU A 169 -17.04 -15.32 -0.86
N GLY A 170 -16.70 -16.58 -0.59
CA GLY A 170 -17.37 -17.73 -1.20
C GLY A 170 -17.12 -17.82 -2.71
N ARG A 171 -18.12 -18.37 -3.47
CA ARG A 171 -17.97 -18.58 -4.92
C ARG A 171 -18.15 -17.34 -5.77
N SER A 172 -19.11 -16.48 -5.40
CA SER A 172 -19.41 -15.21 -6.09
C SER A 172 -19.87 -14.19 -5.07
N ALA A 173 -19.05 -13.19 -4.82
CA ALA A 173 -19.40 -12.12 -3.88
C ALA A 173 -20.11 -10.99 -4.62
N SER A 174 -21.15 -10.42 -4.00
CA SER A 174 -21.78 -9.20 -4.51
C SER A 174 -20.84 -8.00 -4.37
N PRO A 175 -20.97 -6.97 -5.22
CA PRO A 175 -20.19 -5.72 -5.08
C PRO A 175 -20.33 -5.09 -3.68
N ALA A 176 -21.51 -5.20 -3.05
CA ALA A 176 -21.74 -4.70 -1.70
C ALA A 176 -20.89 -5.42 -0.64
N ARG A 177 -20.66 -6.73 -0.79
CA ARG A 177 -19.78 -7.50 0.10
C ARG A 177 -18.33 -7.05 0.01
N TYR A 178 -17.84 -6.76 -1.19
CA TYR A 178 -16.51 -6.16 -1.36
C TYR A 178 -16.42 -4.79 -0.70
N ALA A 179 -17.45 -3.94 -0.83
CA ALA A 179 -17.46 -2.63 -0.18
C ALA A 179 -17.34 -2.72 1.35
N LEU A 180 -17.92 -3.75 1.98
CA LEU A 180 -17.74 -3.99 3.42
C LEU A 180 -16.28 -4.27 3.78
N PHE A 181 -15.58 -5.13 3.01
CA PHE A 181 -14.15 -5.39 3.24
C PHE A 181 -13.31 -4.13 3.01
N LEU A 182 -13.59 -3.39 1.93
CA LEU A 182 -12.88 -2.14 1.64
C LEU A 182 -13.14 -1.10 2.74
N GLY A 183 -14.38 -0.99 3.24
CA GLY A 183 -14.75 -0.13 4.36
C GLY A 183 -14.01 -0.49 5.65
N ALA A 184 -13.93 -1.78 5.98
CA ALA A 184 -13.16 -2.26 7.13
C ALA A 184 -11.65 -1.93 6.96
N GLY A 185 -11.11 -2.09 5.75
CA GLY A 185 -9.74 -1.72 5.43
C GLY A 185 -9.47 -0.22 5.59
N ILE A 186 -10.38 0.64 5.11
CA ILE A 186 -10.28 2.10 5.26
C ILE A 186 -10.35 2.49 6.73
N ALA A 187 -11.30 1.96 7.48
CA ALA A 187 -11.46 2.26 8.90
C ALA A 187 -10.22 1.86 9.71
N ALA A 188 -9.73 0.64 9.55
CA ALA A 188 -8.51 0.18 10.21
C ALA A 188 -7.29 1.04 9.84
N GLY A 189 -7.18 1.41 8.56
CA GLY A 189 -6.11 2.27 8.09
C GLY A 189 -6.15 3.67 8.69
N LEU A 190 -7.32 4.30 8.78
CA LEU A 190 -7.50 5.61 9.41
C LEU A 190 -7.17 5.56 10.90
N VAL A 191 -7.62 4.52 11.63
CA VAL A 191 -7.24 4.31 13.03
C VAL A 191 -5.73 4.15 13.16
N GLY A 192 -5.09 3.39 12.27
CA GLY A 192 -3.65 3.24 12.23
C GLY A 192 -2.91 4.57 12.04
N CYS A 193 -3.45 5.49 11.24
CA CYS A 193 -2.83 6.81 11.02
C CYS A 193 -2.71 7.62 12.31
N LEU A 194 -3.65 7.49 13.25
CA LEU A 194 -3.59 8.20 14.54
C LEU A 194 -2.34 7.80 15.36
N LEU A 195 -1.83 6.58 15.16
CA LEU A 195 -0.65 6.09 15.84
C LEU A 195 0.63 6.74 15.28
N LEU A 196 0.66 7.08 13.98
CA LEU A 196 1.82 7.71 13.35
C LEU A 196 2.14 9.07 13.97
N PHE A 197 1.13 9.88 14.27
CA PHE A 197 1.31 11.21 14.87
C PHE A 197 1.86 11.18 16.31
N ARG A 198 1.94 9.98 16.95
CA ARG A 198 2.56 9.79 18.25
C ARG A 198 4.07 9.56 18.18
N ILE A 199 4.61 9.36 16.97
CA ILE A 199 6.04 9.10 16.77
C ILE A 199 6.80 10.43 16.79
N PRO A 200 7.95 10.52 17.49
CA PRO A 200 8.77 11.71 17.48
C PRO A 200 9.42 11.94 16.12
N GLU A 201 9.75 13.20 15.83
CA GLU A 201 10.41 13.58 14.59
C GLU A 201 11.83 13.00 14.49
N PRO A 202 12.18 12.30 13.40
CA PRO A 202 13.53 11.83 13.14
C PRO A 202 14.40 12.93 12.52
N GLU A 203 14.75 13.96 13.30
CA GLU A 203 15.43 15.18 12.81
C GLU A 203 16.73 14.91 12.07
N GLU A 204 17.48 13.88 12.46
CA GLU A 204 18.74 13.48 11.82
C GLU A 204 18.59 13.14 10.33
N TYR A 205 17.38 12.74 9.93
CA TYR A 205 17.07 12.36 8.55
C TYR A 205 16.41 13.47 7.75
N ARG A 206 16.30 14.67 8.31
CA ARG A 206 15.68 15.79 7.63
C ARG A 206 16.59 16.27 6.50
N PRO A 207 16.11 16.26 5.24
CA PRO A 207 16.92 16.72 4.12
C PRO A 207 17.18 18.22 4.28
N ALA A 208 18.41 18.65 3.95
CA ALA A 208 18.68 20.07 3.80
C ALA A 208 17.68 20.69 2.81
N ARG A 209 17.32 21.97 3.03
CA ARG A 209 16.46 22.70 2.08
C ARG A 209 17.15 22.72 0.72
N THR A 210 16.80 21.81 -0.15
CA THR A 210 17.46 21.64 -1.44
C THR A 210 16.50 21.90 -2.58
N SER A 211 17.12 22.45 -3.61
CA SER A 211 16.78 22.49 -5.03
C SER A 211 15.32 22.27 -5.43
N SER A 212 14.89 23.08 -6.36
CA SER A 212 13.63 22.91 -7.08
C SER A 212 13.52 21.49 -7.65
N TRP A 213 12.30 20.91 -7.61
CA TRP A 213 11.96 19.64 -8.24
C TRP A 213 12.58 19.41 -9.64
N PRO A 214 12.59 20.40 -10.57
CA PRO A 214 13.21 20.21 -11.88
C PRO A 214 14.72 19.96 -11.82
N ALA A 215 15.43 20.57 -10.86
CA ALA A 215 16.87 20.36 -10.69
C ALA A 215 17.17 18.96 -10.16
N ALA A 216 16.40 18.46 -9.20
CA ALA A 216 16.56 17.10 -8.66
C ALA A 216 16.30 16.03 -9.72
N ILE A 217 15.27 16.20 -10.56
CA ILE A 217 14.99 15.28 -11.69
C ILE A 217 16.14 15.34 -12.71
N ARG A 218 16.59 16.53 -13.07
CA ARG A 218 17.67 16.70 -14.04
C ARG A 218 18.96 16.02 -13.56
N GLU A 219 19.28 16.15 -12.28
CA GLU A 219 20.43 15.50 -11.67
C GLU A 219 20.27 13.97 -11.67
N ALA A 220 19.10 13.45 -11.28
CA ALA A 220 18.81 12.03 -11.29
C ALA A 220 18.92 11.41 -12.69
N VAL A 221 18.40 12.09 -13.72
CA VAL A 221 18.46 11.61 -15.11
C VAL A 221 19.90 11.68 -15.68
N ARG A 222 20.68 12.67 -15.25
CA ARG A 222 22.11 12.80 -15.68
C ARG A 222 23.02 11.77 -15.01
N SER A 223 22.70 11.33 -13.82
CA SER A 223 23.49 10.33 -13.10
C SER A 223 23.27 8.93 -13.70
N LYS A 224 24.28 8.38 -14.36
CA LYS A 224 24.21 7.04 -14.97
C LYS A 224 23.79 5.97 -13.97
N PRO A 225 24.36 5.85 -12.75
CA PRO A 225 23.94 4.83 -11.79
C PRO A 225 22.46 4.94 -11.39
N ILE A 226 21.93 6.16 -11.24
CA ILE A 226 20.53 6.40 -10.88
C ILE A 226 19.62 6.02 -12.04
N ARG A 227 19.97 6.39 -13.25
CA ARG A 227 19.22 6.04 -14.46
C ARG A 227 19.18 4.53 -14.68
N ASP A 228 20.31 3.84 -14.56
CA ASP A 228 20.43 2.40 -14.75
C ASP A 228 19.60 1.65 -13.68
N TYR A 229 19.63 2.14 -12.42
CA TYR A 229 18.77 1.64 -11.36
C TYR A 229 17.26 1.83 -11.68
N PHE A 230 16.85 3.00 -12.18
CA PHE A 230 15.47 3.24 -12.57
C PHE A 230 15.02 2.36 -13.74
N LEU A 231 15.87 2.14 -14.72
CA LEU A 231 15.59 1.24 -15.85
C LEU A 231 15.41 -0.20 -15.37
N LEU A 232 16.34 -0.69 -14.56
CA LEU A 232 16.24 -2.02 -13.95
C LEU A 232 14.95 -2.16 -13.13
N PHE A 233 14.69 -1.16 -12.28
CA PHE A 233 13.48 -1.14 -11.45
C PHE A 233 12.21 -1.12 -12.30
N ALA A 234 12.16 -0.38 -13.40
CA ALA A 234 11.02 -0.35 -14.31
C ALA A 234 10.78 -1.72 -14.96
N VAL A 235 11.84 -2.38 -15.46
CA VAL A 235 11.74 -3.72 -16.05
C VAL A 235 11.26 -4.75 -15.02
N VAL A 236 11.90 -4.78 -13.84
CA VAL A 236 11.51 -5.69 -12.76
C VAL A 236 10.07 -5.44 -12.31
N SER A 237 9.67 -4.17 -12.20
CA SER A 237 8.30 -3.78 -11.81
C SER A 237 7.27 -4.20 -12.85
N PHE A 238 7.58 -4.09 -14.13
CA PHE A 238 6.72 -4.52 -15.22
C PHE A 238 6.50 -6.05 -15.17
N VAL A 239 7.58 -6.81 -15.08
CA VAL A 239 7.52 -8.29 -14.98
C VAL A 239 6.78 -8.72 -13.71
N ALA A 240 7.13 -8.14 -12.55
CA ALA A 240 6.48 -8.44 -11.28
C ALA A 240 5.00 -8.04 -11.27
N GLY A 241 4.64 -6.95 -11.94
CA GLY A 241 3.25 -6.50 -12.08
C GLY A 241 2.40 -7.52 -12.83
N THR A 242 2.89 -8.00 -13.97
CA THR A 242 2.24 -9.04 -14.76
C THR A 242 2.09 -10.33 -13.96
N ALA A 243 3.18 -10.78 -13.32
CA ALA A 243 3.17 -12.00 -12.52
C ALA A 243 2.18 -11.94 -11.34
N ARG A 244 1.98 -10.77 -10.72
CA ARG A 244 1.02 -10.59 -9.61
C ARG A 244 -0.43 -10.55 -10.05
N THR A 245 -0.71 -10.11 -11.28
CA THR A 245 -2.07 -10.02 -11.82
C THR A 245 -2.57 -11.37 -12.29
N PHE A 246 -1.67 -12.18 -12.85
CA PHE A 246 -1.99 -13.47 -13.45
C PHE A 246 -2.72 -14.44 -12.49
N PRO A 247 -2.30 -14.65 -11.22
CA PRO A 247 -3.00 -15.54 -10.29
C PRO A 247 -4.45 -15.14 -9.97
N VAL A 248 -4.83 -13.89 -10.25
CA VAL A 248 -6.21 -13.41 -10.04
C VAL A 248 -7.05 -13.57 -11.30
N VAL A 249 -6.52 -13.11 -12.43
CA VAL A 249 -7.30 -13.03 -13.68
C VAL A 249 -7.41 -14.39 -14.36
N TYR A 250 -6.31 -15.13 -14.44
CA TYR A 250 -6.26 -16.40 -15.17
C TYR A 250 -7.20 -17.50 -14.61
N PRO A 251 -7.20 -17.79 -13.28
CA PRO A 251 -8.11 -18.80 -12.74
C PRO A 251 -9.59 -18.43 -12.96
N ARG A 252 -9.91 -17.14 -12.90
CA ARG A 252 -11.27 -16.68 -13.12
C ARG A 252 -11.67 -16.75 -14.59
N ALA A 253 -10.77 -16.35 -15.51
CA ALA A 253 -11.07 -16.33 -16.94
C ALA A 253 -11.10 -17.71 -17.58
N VAL A 254 -10.20 -18.62 -17.18
CA VAL A 254 -10.01 -19.94 -17.82
C VAL A 254 -10.80 -21.04 -17.10
N TYR A 255 -10.82 -21.01 -15.78
CA TYR A 255 -11.43 -22.09 -14.97
C TYR A 255 -12.74 -21.67 -14.30
N ALA A 256 -13.24 -20.46 -14.55
CA ALA A 256 -14.41 -19.90 -13.86
C ALA A 256 -14.30 -20.03 -12.33
N ALA A 257 -13.08 -19.92 -11.80
CA ALA A 257 -12.82 -20.07 -10.38
C ALA A 257 -13.57 -19.00 -9.57
N GLY A 258 -14.19 -19.41 -8.47
CA GLY A 258 -14.89 -18.49 -7.57
C GLY A 258 -13.94 -17.55 -6.84
N ASP A 259 -14.46 -16.44 -6.33
CA ASP A 259 -13.68 -15.37 -5.69
C ASP A 259 -12.86 -15.88 -4.49
N GLY A 260 -13.43 -16.77 -3.67
CA GLY A 260 -12.74 -17.41 -2.55
C GLY A 260 -11.56 -18.28 -3.02
N ALA A 261 -11.71 -19.05 -4.11
CA ALA A 261 -10.64 -19.86 -4.67
C ALA A 261 -9.48 -18.99 -5.18
N VAL A 262 -9.77 -17.89 -5.86
CA VAL A 262 -8.75 -16.91 -6.31
C VAL A 262 -8.00 -16.33 -5.12
N MET A 263 -8.69 -16.04 -4.01
CA MET A 263 -8.04 -15.57 -2.79
C MET A 263 -7.16 -16.64 -2.14
N LEU A 264 -7.52 -17.93 -2.21
CA LEU A 264 -6.66 -19.03 -1.77
C LEU A 264 -5.39 -19.15 -2.63
N TYR A 265 -5.47 -18.98 -3.95
CA TYR A 265 -4.27 -18.93 -4.80
C TYR A 265 -3.35 -17.77 -4.40
N THR A 266 -3.93 -16.62 -4.09
CA THR A 266 -3.16 -15.47 -3.59
C THR A 266 -2.49 -15.79 -2.25
N LEU A 267 -3.18 -16.46 -1.35
CA LEU A 267 -2.65 -16.91 -0.05
C LEU A 267 -1.47 -17.88 -0.24
N VAL A 268 -1.60 -18.90 -1.08
CA VAL A 268 -0.54 -19.86 -1.37
C VAL A 268 0.70 -19.17 -1.96
N SER A 269 0.49 -18.22 -2.87
CA SER A 269 1.58 -17.41 -3.42
C SER A 269 2.31 -16.61 -2.31
N ARG A 270 1.58 -16.09 -1.33
CA ARG A 270 2.18 -15.38 -0.19
C ARG A 270 2.93 -16.31 0.76
N LEU A 271 2.41 -17.50 1.03
CA LEU A 271 3.09 -18.52 1.83
C LEU A 271 4.40 -18.94 1.17
N GLY A 272 4.39 -19.17 -0.16
CA GLY A 272 5.61 -19.46 -0.91
C GLY A 272 6.66 -18.36 -0.80
N ALA A 273 6.26 -17.10 -0.89
CA ALA A 273 7.18 -15.97 -0.73
C ALA A 273 7.78 -15.88 0.68
N VAL A 274 7.02 -16.24 1.72
CA VAL A 274 7.53 -16.28 3.11
C VAL A 274 8.48 -17.46 3.32
N ALA A 275 8.22 -18.60 2.68
CA ALA A 275 9.08 -19.79 2.82
C ALA A 275 10.43 -19.67 2.08
N MET A 276 10.51 -18.80 1.07
CA MET A 276 11.71 -18.59 0.25
C MET A 276 12.54 -17.37 0.67
N GLY A 277 12.04 -16.50 1.53
CA GLY A 277 12.70 -15.28 2.02
C GLY A 277 13.13 -15.39 3.45
#